data_0c69de96c0ef27def3189b36b79659e3
#
_entry.id   0c69de96c0ef27def3189b36b79659e3
#
_cell.length_a   1.000
_cell.length_b   1.000
_cell.length_c   1.000
_cell.angle_alpha   90.00
_cell.angle_beta   90.00
_cell.angle_gamma   90.00
#
_symmetry.space_group_name_H-M   'P 1'
#
loop_
_entity.id
_entity.type
_entity.pdbx_description
1 polymer ?
#
loop_
_entity_poly.entity_id
_entity_poly.type
_entity_poly.pdbx_seq_one_letter_code
_entity_poly.pdbx_strand_id
1 'polypeptide(L)'
;MTDNGAPPQVLFYEQGASWWWVSAGPAAAIAMGLIQASAGYGFQLLMPGIFLVLVSGFLGIQVKAARVHTSVELTPEFLRQGTERIRTDEIVRIYPEATGSETPKWQAARALGELTGVPRGRTGIGLKMTNDRTAQAWARKPQRLRQALTQLIEERIPPA
;
A
#
# COMPACT_ATOMS: atom_id res chain seq x y z
N MET A 1 -19.15 31.89 8.15
CA MET A 1 -18.27 30.98 8.88
C MET A 1 -17.40 30.30 7.85
N THR A 2 -16.22 30.84 7.66
CA THR A 2 -15.22 30.31 6.72
C THR A 2 -14.55 29.14 7.40
N ASP A 3 -14.94 27.93 7.01
CA ASP A 3 -14.18 26.71 7.28
C ASP A 3 -12.83 26.88 6.56
N ASN A 4 -11.81 27.24 7.33
CA ASN A 4 -10.43 27.26 6.87
C ASN A 4 -10.03 25.81 6.66
N GLY A 5 -10.32 25.28 5.46
CA GLY A 5 -9.91 23.96 5.02
C GLY A 5 -8.39 23.82 4.99
N ALA A 6 -7.78 23.75 6.17
CA ALA A 6 -6.42 23.25 6.25
C ALA A 6 -6.41 21.85 5.63
N PRO A 7 -5.46 21.53 4.74
CA PRO A 7 -5.39 20.19 4.16
C PRO A 7 -5.37 19.15 5.29
N PRO A 8 -6.10 18.05 5.17
CA PRO A 8 -6.18 17.05 6.21
C PRO A 8 -4.77 16.60 6.59
N GLN A 9 -4.42 16.72 7.86
CA GLN A 9 -3.11 16.35 8.37
C GLN A 9 -2.88 14.86 8.15
N VAL A 10 -1.99 14.51 7.23
CA VAL A 10 -1.63 13.11 6.97
C VAL A 10 -0.64 12.65 8.02
N LEU A 11 -1.05 11.74 8.89
CA LEU A 11 -0.23 11.17 9.97
C LEU A 11 0.68 10.05 9.48
N PHE A 12 0.21 9.29 8.48
CA PHE A 12 0.98 8.23 7.84
C PHE A 12 0.55 8.08 6.38
N TYR A 13 1.54 7.92 5.50
CA TYR A 13 1.30 7.66 4.08
C TYR A 13 2.29 6.64 3.53
N GLU A 14 1.77 5.68 2.78
CA GLU A 14 2.55 4.67 2.09
C GLU A 14 1.99 4.40 0.70
N GLN A 15 2.83 4.58 -0.31
CA GLN A 15 2.43 4.29 -1.69
C GLN A 15 2.36 2.79 -1.96
N GLY A 16 1.42 2.38 -2.82
CA GLY A 16 1.29 1.00 -3.28
C GLY A 16 2.52 0.53 -4.06
N ALA A 17 2.89 1.26 -5.09
CA ALA A 17 4.04 0.97 -5.95
C ALA A 17 4.71 2.25 -6.46
N SER A 18 5.98 2.14 -6.86
CA SER A 18 6.71 3.23 -7.47
C SER A 18 6.58 3.20 -9.00
N TRP A 19 6.45 4.36 -9.63
CA TRP A 19 6.48 4.51 -11.09
C TRP A 19 7.84 4.14 -11.69
N TRP A 20 8.88 4.05 -10.88
CA TRP A 20 10.22 3.61 -11.34
C TRP A 20 10.18 2.25 -12.04
N TRP A 21 9.27 1.36 -11.69
CA TRP A 21 9.11 0.07 -12.36
C TRP A 21 8.80 0.17 -13.85
N VAL A 22 8.19 1.26 -14.31
CA VAL A 22 7.89 1.49 -15.73
C VAL A 22 9.16 1.69 -16.55
N SER A 23 10.27 2.11 -15.93
CA SER A 23 11.57 2.26 -16.60
C SER A 23 12.15 0.94 -17.12
N ALA A 24 11.65 -0.20 -16.67
CA ALA A 24 12.02 -1.51 -17.21
C ALA A 24 11.65 -1.66 -18.69
N GLY A 25 10.62 -0.94 -19.18
CA GLY A 25 10.28 -0.91 -20.61
C GLY A 25 11.38 -0.34 -21.48
N PRO A 26 11.81 0.90 -21.25
CA PRO A 26 12.98 1.46 -21.95
C PRO A 26 14.24 0.59 -21.81
N ALA A 27 14.51 0.03 -20.63
CA ALA A 27 15.64 -0.87 -20.41
C ALA A 27 15.55 -2.13 -21.29
N ALA A 28 14.38 -2.75 -21.39
CA ALA A 28 14.14 -3.89 -22.25
C ALA A 28 14.32 -3.56 -23.75
N ALA A 29 13.83 -2.40 -24.18
CA ALA A 29 13.99 -1.94 -25.57
C ALA A 29 15.47 -1.71 -25.93
N ILE A 30 16.24 -1.08 -25.03
CA ILE A 30 17.68 -0.88 -25.21
C ILE A 30 18.40 -2.23 -25.28
N ALA A 31 18.12 -3.15 -24.36
CA ALA A 31 18.71 -4.49 -24.35
C ALA A 31 18.43 -5.23 -25.66
N MET A 32 17.20 -5.18 -26.18
CA MET A 32 16.84 -5.79 -27.45
C MET A 32 17.62 -5.17 -28.62
N GLY A 33 17.76 -3.85 -28.65
CA GLY A 33 18.55 -3.15 -29.68
C GLY A 33 20.02 -3.56 -29.66
N LEU A 34 20.63 -3.69 -28.48
CA LEU A 34 22.00 -4.17 -28.32
C LEU A 34 22.17 -5.62 -28.79
N ILE A 35 21.21 -6.49 -28.48
CA ILE A 35 21.22 -7.88 -28.97
C ILE A 35 21.18 -7.94 -30.50
N GLN A 36 20.30 -7.15 -31.14
CA GLN A 36 20.22 -7.09 -32.60
C GLN A 36 21.54 -6.61 -33.23
N ALA A 37 22.11 -5.54 -32.66
CA ALA A 37 23.38 -5.00 -33.14
C ALA A 37 24.53 -6.04 -33.02
N SER A 38 24.62 -6.75 -31.91
CA SER A 38 25.65 -7.78 -31.68
C SER A 38 25.48 -9.02 -32.56
N ALA A 39 24.24 -9.35 -32.94
CA ALA A 39 23.91 -10.45 -33.80
C ALA A 39 24.09 -10.15 -35.30
N GLY A 40 24.51 -8.94 -35.66
CA GLY A 40 24.78 -8.56 -37.06
C GLY A 40 23.51 -8.24 -37.89
N TYR A 41 22.33 -8.18 -37.28
CA TYR A 41 21.07 -7.88 -37.99
C TYR A 41 20.87 -6.37 -38.26
N GLY A 42 21.82 -5.54 -37.87
CA GLY A 42 21.65 -4.09 -37.91
C GLY A 42 20.62 -3.59 -36.88
N PHE A 43 20.42 -2.30 -36.85
CA PHE A 43 19.49 -1.68 -35.90
C PHE A 43 18.08 -1.59 -36.52
N GLN A 44 17.18 -2.46 -36.08
CA GLN A 44 15.77 -2.44 -36.47
C GLN A 44 14.90 -1.94 -35.32
N LEU A 45 14.18 -0.85 -35.53
CA LEU A 45 13.36 -0.21 -34.48
C LEU A 45 12.08 -0.98 -34.12
N LEU A 46 11.61 -1.88 -34.99
CA LEU A 46 10.32 -2.53 -34.82
C LEU A 46 10.25 -3.36 -33.54
N MET A 47 11.21 -4.28 -33.34
CA MET A 47 11.21 -5.16 -32.16
C MET A 47 11.48 -4.41 -30.86
N PRO A 48 12.50 -3.54 -30.73
CA PRO A 48 12.67 -2.68 -29.56
C PRO A 48 11.44 -1.82 -29.27
N GLY A 49 10.78 -1.29 -30.30
CA GLY A 49 9.56 -0.48 -30.16
C GLY A 49 8.40 -1.31 -29.60
N ILE A 50 8.20 -2.53 -30.07
CA ILE A 50 7.18 -3.46 -29.54
C ILE A 50 7.46 -3.75 -28.05
N PHE A 51 8.70 -4.07 -27.68
CA PHE A 51 9.07 -4.32 -26.28
C PHE A 51 8.85 -3.09 -25.40
N LEU A 52 9.22 -1.90 -25.90
CA LEU A 52 9.00 -0.66 -25.18
C LEU A 52 7.50 -0.48 -24.82
N VAL A 53 6.63 -0.61 -25.81
CA VAL A 53 5.19 -0.39 -25.63
C VAL A 53 4.57 -1.46 -24.74
N LEU A 54 4.85 -2.74 -25.00
CA LEU A 54 4.25 -3.85 -24.26
C LEU A 54 4.71 -3.87 -22.80
N VAL A 55 6.01 -3.76 -22.54
CA VAL A 55 6.54 -3.83 -21.18
C VAL A 55 6.16 -2.58 -20.39
N SER A 56 6.34 -1.38 -20.96
CA SER A 56 5.95 -0.15 -20.28
C SER A 56 4.45 -0.07 -20.04
N GLY A 57 3.64 -0.45 -21.03
CA GLY A 57 2.19 -0.45 -20.92
C GLY A 57 1.70 -1.42 -19.86
N PHE A 58 2.18 -2.65 -19.89
CA PHE A 58 1.84 -3.67 -18.89
C PHE A 58 2.24 -3.22 -17.47
N LEU A 59 3.50 -2.77 -17.28
CA LEU A 59 3.97 -2.30 -15.97
C LEU A 59 3.24 -1.04 -15.52
N GLY A 60 2.90 -0.13 -16.44
CA GLY A 60 2.12 1.06 -16.13
C GLY A 60 0.74 0.71 -15.53
N ILE A 61 0.05 -0.27 -16.13
CA ILE A 61 -1.22 -0.79 -15.61
C ILE A 61 -1.02 -1.42 -14.24
N GLN A 62 0.00 -2.24 -14.06
CA GLN A 62 0.31 -2.90 -12.77
C GLN A 62 0.63 -1.89 -11.67
N VAL A 63 1.44 -0.87 -11.96
CA VAL A 63 1.77 0.19 -11.01
C VAL A 63 0.52 0.99 -10.64
N LYS A 64 -0.34 1.33 -11.62
CA LYS A 64 -1.60 2.03 -11.35
C LYS A 64 -2.51 1.19 -10.45
N ALA A 65 -2.72 -0.07 -10.76
CA ALA A 65 -3.51 -0.98 -9.94
C ALA A 65 -2.96 -1.11 -8.52
N ALA A 66 -1.65 -1.31 -8.37
CA ALA A 66 -1.01 -1.39 -7.06
C ALA A 66 -1.15 -0.09 -6.25
N ARG A 67 -1.10 1.08 -6.89
CA ARG A 67 -1.31 2.37 -6.21
C ARG A 67 -2.73 2.54 -5.70
N VAL A 68 -3.71 2.05 -6.43
CA VAL A 68 -5.11 2.11 -6.02
C VAL A 68 -5.40 1.12 -4.89
N HIS A 69 -4.97 -0.13 -5.04
CA HIS A 69 -5.38 -1.21 -4.14
C HIS A 69 -4.45 -1.44 -2.94
N THR A 70 -3.23 -0.93 -2.96
CA THR A 70 -2.26 -1.19 -1.88
C THR A 70 -1.62 0.06 -1.28
N SER A 71 -2.20 1.24 -1.46
CA SER A 71 -1.82 2.46 -0.74
C SER A 71 -2.40 2.45 0.67
N VAL A 72 -1.70 3.11 1.60
CA VAL A 72 -2.16 3.31 2.98
C VAL A 72 -2.07 4.78 3.32
N GLU A 73 -3.12 5.33 3.90
CA GLU A 73 -3.17 6.72 4.35
C GLU A 73 -3.92 6.80 5.67
N LEU A 74 -3.30 7.39 6.67
CA LEU A 74 -3.91 7.67 7.95
C LEU A 74 -4.01 9.18 8.16
N THR A 75 -5.20 9.62 8.43
CA THR A 75 -5.51 10.97 8.90
C THR A 75 -6.16 10.91 10.29
N PRO A 76 -6.35 12.02 11.01
CA PRO A 76 -7.09 12.01 12.28
C PRO A 76 -8.50 11.43 12.15
N GLU A 77 -9.12 11.54 10.98
CA GLU A 77 -10.53 11.20 10.75
C GLU A 77 -10.70 9.78 10.20
N PHE A 78 -9.79 9.32 9.36
CA PHE A 78 -9.92 8.02 8.67
C PHE A 78 -8.60 7.31 8.44
N LEU A 79 -8.68 5.99 8.38
CA LEU A 79 -7.67 5.11 7.84
C LEU A 79 -8.15 4.58 6.49
N ARG A 80 -7.40 4.89 5.42
CA ARG A 80 -7.64 4.36 4.08
C ARG A 80 -6.60 3.28 3.77
N GLN A 81 -7.09 2.12 3.37
CA GLN A 81 -6.25 1.02 2.91
C GLN A 81 -6.77 0.51 1.56
N GLY A 82 -6.00 0.77 0.51
CA GLY A 82 -6.46 0.53 -0.84
C GLY A 82 -7.73 1.33 -1.15
N THR A 83 -8.80 0.62 -1.48
CA THR A 83 -10.12 1.20 -1.81
C THR A 83 -11.01 1.41 -0.59
N GLU A 84 -10.72 0.74 0.52
CA GLU A 84 -11.52 0.81 1.74
C GLU A 84 -11.10 1.97 2.63
N ARG A 85 -12.08 2.69 3.14
CA ARG A 85 -11.91 3.78 4.11
C ARG A 85 -12.72 3.45 5.36
N ILE A 86 -12.08 3.45 6.51
CA ILE A 86 -12.72 3.31 7.81
C ILE A 86 -12.47 4.56 8.63
N ARG A 87 -13.43 4.91 9.46
CA ARG A 87 -13.27 6.02 10.39
C ARG A 87 -12.35 5.60 11.52
N THR A 88 -11.48 6.50 11.93
CA THR A 88 -10.55 6.22 13.03
C THR A 88 -11.27 6.06 14.37
N ASP A 89 -12.45 6.68 14.56
CA ASP A 89 -13.28 6.52 15.75
C ASP A 89 -13.91 5.12 15.89
N GLU A 90 -13.98 4.37 14.78
CA GLU A 90 -14.38 2.96 14.80
C GLU A 90 -13.29 2.03 15.34
N ILE A 91 -12.04 2.50 15.46
CA ILE A 91 -10.92 1.71 15.99
C ILE A 91 -10.87 1.90 17.49
N VAL A 92 -11.20 0.83 18.22
CA VAL A 92 -11.24 0.83 19.70
C VAL A 92 -9.87 0.53 20.29
N ARG A 93 -9.14 -0.44 19.70
CA ARG A 93 -7.86 -0.91 20.24
C ARG A 93 -7.02 -1.57 19.16
N ILE A 94 -5.70 -1.48 19.32
CA ILE A 94 -4.72 -2.22 18.52
C ILE A 94 -4.30 -3.46 19.30
N TYR A 95 -4.34 -4.63 18.66
CA TYR A 95 -3.84 -5.85 19.27
C TYR A 95 -2.31 -5.84 19.37
N PRO A 96 -1.73 -6.49 20.38
CA PRO A 96 -0.29 -6.69 20.47
C PRO A 96 0.28 -7.34 19.22
N GLU A 97 1.57 -7.14 18.98
CA GLU A 97 2.26 -7.85 17.91
C GLU A 97 2.24 -9.36 18.15
N ALA A 98 2.24 -10.08 17.04
CA ALA A 98 2.39 -11.53 17.09
C ALA A 98 3.86 -11.86 17.46
N THR A 99 4.10 -12.10 18.73
CA THR A 99 5.39 -12.55 19.27
C THR A 99 5.27 -13.98 19.70
N GLY A 100 6.08 -14.88 19.12
CA GLY A 100 6.09 -16.30 19.50
C GLY A 100 5.54 -17.25 18.42
N SER A 101 5.40 -18.53 18.80
CA SER A 101 4.98 -19.60 17.90
C SER A 101 3.48 -19.70 17.72
N GLU A 102 2.68 -19.06 18.57
CA GLU A 102 1.22 -19.08 18.46
C GLU A 102 0.71 -18.00 17.53
N THR A 103 -0.13 -18.38 16.59
CA THR A 103 -0.81 -17.45 15.67
C THR A 103 -1.96 -16.76 16.41
N PRO A 104 -1.89 -15.45 16.67
CA PRO A 104 -2.98 -14.74 17.33
C PRO A 104 -4.29 -14.83 16.53
N LYS A 105 -5.41 -14.94 17.21
CA LYS A 105 -6.73 -15.04 16.58
C LYS A 105 -7.05 -13.88 15.62
N TRP A 106 -6.50 -12.70 15.87
CA TRP A 106 -6.72 -11.54 14.99
C TRP A 106 -6.08 -11.70 13.60
N GLN A 107 -5.08 -12.58 13.42
CA GLN A 107 -4.48 -12.86 12.11
C GLN A 107 -5.41 -13.64 11.17
N ALA A 108 -6.44 -14.27 11.71
CA ALA A 108 -7.49 -14.90 10.91
C ALA A 108 -8.59 -13.92 10.48
N ALA A 109 -8.56 -12.68 11.00
CA ALA A 109 -9.55 -11.69 10.65
C ALA A 109 -9.33 -11.15 9.22
N ARG A 110 -10.38 -10.59 8.63
CA ARG A 110 -10.33 -9.96 7.31
C ARG A 110 -9.31 -8.83 7.26
N ALA A 111 -8.50 -8.78 6.21
CA ALA A 111 -7.66 -7.64 5.92
C ALA A 111 -8.50 -6.46 5.36
N LEU A 112 -8.15 -5.25 5.76
CA LEU A 112 -8.75 -4.04 5.20
C LEU A 112 -8.35 -3.87 3.73
N GLY A 113 -9.12 -3.08 2.98
CA GLY A 113 -8.90 -2.85 1.55
C GLY A 113 -9.66 -3.83 0.66
N GLU A 114 -10.71 -4.47 1.20
CA GLU A 114 -11.53 -5.48 0.47
C GLU A 114 -10.70 -6.68 -0.02
N LEU A 115 -9.62 -6.98 0.67
CA LEU A 115 -8.71 -8.06 0.32
C LEU A 115 -9.00 -9.33 1.15
N THR A 116 -8.78 -10.49 0.55
CA THR A 116 -8.90 -11.78 1.24
C THR A 116 -7.84 -11.99 2.32
N GLY A 117 -6.73 -11.25 2.27
CA GLY A 117 -5.63 -11.31 3.23
C GLY A 117 -4.67 -10.15 3.08
N VAL A 118 -3.68 -10.11 3.97
CA VAL A 118 -2.64 -9.07 3.94
C VAL A 118 -1.82 -9.17 2.65
N PRO A 119 -1.63 -8.06 1.91
CA PRO A 119 -0.87 -8.08 0.66
C PRO A 119 0.58 -8.53 0.87
N ARG A 120 1.15 -9.19 -0.14
CA ARG A 120 2.54 -9.66 -0.10
C ARG A 120 3.53 -8.51 0.21
N GLY A 121 4.52 -8.78 1.06
CA GLY A 121 5.51 -7.80 1.48
C GLY A 121 4.99 -6.73 2.44
N ARG A 122 3.85 -6.98 3.09
CA ARG A 122 3.27 -6.14 4.13
C ARG A 122 2.99 -6.97 5.37
N THR A 123 2.98 -6.31 6.51
CA THR A 123 2.71 -6.95 7.80
C THR A 123 1.35 -6.49 8.32
N GLY A 124 0.55 -7.43 8.81
CA GLY A 124 -0.75 -7.19 9.41
C GLY A 124 -0.64 -6.56 10.80
N ILE A 125 -1.59 -5.71 11.12
CA ILE A 125 -1.78 -5.09 12.43
C ILE A 125 -3.21 -5.38 12.84
N GLY A 126 -3.41 -6.13 13.91
CA GLY A 126 -4.75 -6.45 14.42
C GLY A 126 -5.42 -5.22 15.01
N LEU A 127 -6.64 -4.93 14.56
CA LEU A 127 -7.49 -3.85 15.06
C LEU A 127 -8.77 -4.43 15.66
N LYS A 128 -9.12 -3.98 16.85
CA LYS A 128 -10.46 -4.17 17.41
C LYS A 128 -11.31 -2.97 17.00
N MET A 129 -12.41 -3.26 16.32
CA MET A 129 -13.36 -2.25 15.86
C MET A 129 -14.54 -2.13 16.82
N THR A 130 -15.29 -1.05 16.71
CA THR A 130 -16.62 -0.94 17.30
C THR A 130 -17.48 -2.12 16.84
N ASN A 131 -18.50 -2.52 17.62
CA ASN A 131 -19.34 -3.69 17.38
C ASN A 131 -18.60 -5.04 17.49
N ASP A 132 -17.52 -5.08 18.25
CA ASP A 132 -16.74 -6.28 18.55
C ASP A 132 -16.10 -6.98 17.34
N ARG A 133 -16.08 -6.33 16.18
CA ARG A 133 -15.41 -6.84 14.98
C ARG A 133 -13.90 -6.71 15.10
N THR A 134 -13.20 -7.67 14.50
CA THR A 134 -11.75 -7.64 14.34
C THR A 134 -11.41 -7.50 12.87
N ALA A 135 -10.43 -6.66 12.56
CA ALA A 135 -9.90 -6.47 11.21
C ALA A 135 -8.37 -6.40 11.25
N GLN A 136 -7.73 -6.57 10.11
CA GLN A 136 -6.28 -6.39 9.96
C GLN A 136 -6.01 -5.15 9.11
N ALA A 137 -5.39 -4.14 9.69
CA ALA A 137 -4.66 -3.14 8.92
C ALA A 137 -3.31 -3.73 8.47
N TRP A 138 -2.69 -3.15 7.47
CA TRP A 138 -1.43 -3.63 6.94
C TRP A 138 -0.56 -2.48 6.42
N ALA A 139 0.76 -2.62 6.52
CA ALA A 139 1.74 -1.68 5.97
C ALA A 139 3.08 -2.37 5.70
N ARG A 140 3.94 -1.76 4.87
CA ARG A 140 5.36 -2.14 4.76
C ARG A 140 6.15 -1.71 5.98
N LYS A 141 5.73 -0.58 6.57
CA LYS A 141 6.33 -0.03 7.81
C LYS A 141 5.32 -0.14 8.94
N PRO A 142 5.03 -1.36 9.43
CA PRO A 142 3.93 -1.62 10.38
C PRO A 142 4.14 -0.87 11.69
N GLN A 143 5.39 -0.71 12.16
CA GLN A 143 5.70 -0.01 13.40
C GLN A 143 5.30 1.47 13.35
N ARG A 144 5.56 2.15 12.24
CA ARG A 144 5.17 3.55 12.07
C ARG A 144 3.66 3.73 12.03
N LEU A 145 2.96 2.85 11.30
CA LEU A 145 1.49 2.88 11.27
C LEU A 145 0.91 2.57 12.65
N ARG A 146 1.48 1.60 13.38
CA ARG A 146 1.09 1.25 14.74
C ARG A 146 1.26 2.43 15.69
N GLN A 147 2.42 3.09 15.67
CA GLN A 147 2.67 4.27 16.50
C GLN A 147 1.68 5.39 16.23
N ALA A 148 1.45 5.73 14.96
CA ALA A 148 0.51 6.78 14.58
C ALA A 148 -0.93 6.45 15.02
N LEU A 149 -1.35 5.20 14.88
CA LEU A 149 -2.66 4.75 15.35
C LEU A 149 -2.77 4.77 16.89
N THR A 150 -1.72 4.35 17.61
CA THR A 150 -1.68 4.35 19.07
C THR A 150 -1.81 5.76 19.58
N GLN A 151 -0.97 6.67 19.08
CA GLN A 151 -1.02 8.09 19.46
C GLN A 151 -2.42 8.67 19.24
N LEU A 152 -3.03 8.40 18.10
CA LEU A 152 -4.35 8.91 17.77
C LEU A 152 -5.47 8.36 18.67
N ILE A 153 -5.33 7.10 19.12
CA ILE A 153 -6.29 6.49 20.06
C ILE A 153 -6.08 7.07 21.47
N GLU A 154 -4.83 7.24 21.92
CA GLU A 154 -4.49 7.81 23.22
C GLU A 154 -4.95 9.28 23.35
N GLU A 155 -4.78 10.08 22.29
CA GLU A 155 -5.23 11.47 22.26
C GLU A 155 -6.78 11.62 22.43
N ARG A 156 -7.54 10.56 22.14
CA ARG A 156 -9.00 10.54 22.29
C ARG A 156 -9.46 10.15 23.70
N ILE A 157 -8.62 9.44 24.43
CA ILE A 157 -8.92 9.04 25.80
C ILE A 157 -8.43 10.17 26.69
N PRO A 158 -9.33 11.02 27.28
CA PRO A 158 -8.87 12.08 28.18
C PRO A 158 -8.09 11.42 29.33
N PRO A 159 -6.99 12.03 29.78
CA PRO A 159 -6.28 11.54 30.96
C PRO A 159 -7.25 11.49 32.14
N ALA A 160 -7.28 10.35 32.81
CA ALA A 160 -8.09 10.11 34.02
C ALA A 160 -7.63 10.99 35.17
#